data_9e789404e1a6d235dd90cc5f008aa22f
#
_entry.id   9e789404e1a6d235dd90cc5f008aa22f
#
_cell.length_a   1.000
_cell.length_b   1.000
_cell.length_c   1.000
_cell.angle_alpha   90.00
_cell.angle_beta   90.00
_cell.angle_gamma   90.00
#
_symmetry.space_group_name_H-M   'P 1'
#
loop_
_entity.id
_entity.type
_entity.pdbx_description
1 polymer ?
#
loop_
_entity_poly.entity_id
_entity_poly.type
_entity_poly.pdbx_seq_one_letter_code
_entity_poly.pdbx_strand_id
1 'polypeptide(L)'
;LKCNNLKKKYDTKIIVKNISLEVNSGEVIGLLGPNGAGKTTTFYMIVGLIKLDSGSILIDDVDITSTPIHKRFEYGISYLPQEPSIFRNMTAVDNIKAILETDNKLTKNEKNNILDDLITKFDLKRFLNTEGMQLSGGERRRVEIARALALKPKFLLLDEPFAGIDPLSVIDIQE
;
A
#
# COMPACT_ATOMS: atom_id res chain seq x y z
N LEU A 1 -12.84 -7.35 -1.75
CA LEU A 1 -11.69 -8.25 -1.56
C LEU A 1 -12.11 -9.39 -0.64
N LYS A 2 -11.92 -10.63 -1.08
CA LYS A 2 -12.25 -11.82 -0.31
C LYS A 2 -11.06 -12.77 -0.24
N CYS A 3 -10.70 -13.15 0.97
CA CYS A 3 -9.63 -14.11 1.23
C CYS A 3 -10.23 -15.34 1.92
N ASN A 4 -10.00 -16.53 1.37
CA ASN A 4 -10.57 -17.75 1.91
C ASN A 4 -9.46 -18.71 2.35
N ASN A 5 -9.48 -19.10 3.62
CA ASN A 5 -8.65 -20.15 4.20
C ASN A 5 -7.15 -20.04 3.87
N LEU A 6 -6.61 -18.80 3.94
CA LEU A 6 -5.20 -18.54 3.64
C LEU A 6 -4.31 -19.31 4.61
N LYS A 7 -3.33 -20.04 4.06
CA LYS A 7 -2.32 -20.77 4.84
C LYS A 7 -0.92 -20.46 4.34
N LYS A 8 0.01 -20.35 5.29
CA LYS A 8 1.43 -20.21 5.02
C LYS A 8 2.27 -20.88 6.08
N LYS A 9 3.22 -21.68 5.62
CA LYS A 9 4.28 -22.28 6.44
C LYS A 9 5.65 -21.93 5.86
N TYR A 10 6.64 -21.87 6.72
CA TYR A 10 8.05 -21.85 6.35
C TYR A 10 8.69 -23.05 7.01
N ASP A 11 9.24 -23.92 6.22
CA ASP A 11 9.76 -25.24 6.66
C ASP A 11 8.72 -26.01 7.47
N THR A 12 8.96 -26.21 8.76
CA THR A 12 8.04 -26.89 9.68
C THR A 12 7.12 -25.94 10.45
N LYS A 13 7.39 -24.60 10.41
CA LYS A 13 6.64 -23.62 11.21
C LYS A 13 5.46 -23.06 10.43
N ILE A 14 4.25 -23.26 10.96
CA ILE A 14 3.05 -22.64 10.42
C ILE A 14 2.97 -21.19 10.94
N ILE A 15 2.97 -20.24 10.02
CA ILE A 15 2.86 -18.80 10.33
C ILE A 15 1.41 -18.33 10.21
N VAL A 16 0.72 -18.76 9.15
CA VAL A 16 -0.70 -18.48 8.94
C VAL A 16 -1.43 -19.82 8.82
N LYS A 17 -2.34 -20.11 9.78
CA LYS A 17 -2.99 -21.41 9.86
C LYS A 17 -4.21 -21.53 8.95
N ASN A 18 -5.09 -20.53 9.02
CA ASN A 18 -6.36 -20.53 8.29
C ASN A 18 -7.02 -19.15 8.48
N ILE A 19 -6.64 -18.16 7.67
CA ILE A 19 -7.25 -16.84 7.74
C ILE A 19 -8.25 -16.67 6.61
N SER A 20 -9.47 -16.29 6.98
CA SER A 20 -10.48 -15.82 6.04
C SER A 20 -10.91 -14.42 6.44
N LEU A 21 -11.00 -13.52 5.47
CA LEU A 21 -11.47 -12.15 5.66
C LEU A 21 -12.17 -11.67 4.39
N GLU A 22 -13.09 -10.75 4.57
CA GLU A 22 -13.79 -10.10 3.48
C GLU A 22 -13.82 -8.59 3.76
N VAL A 23 -13.53 -7.79 2.75
CA VAL A 23 -13.53 -6.32 2.81
C VAL A 23 -14.39 -5.80 1.68
N ASN A 24 -15.48 -5.09 2.01
CA ASN A 24 -16.36 -4.47 1.04
C ASN A 24 -15.94 -3.03 0.74
N SER A 25 -16.52 -2.46 -0.31
CA SER A 25 -16.28 -1.04 -0.64
C SER A 25 -16.71 -0.14 0.51
N GLY A 26 -15.85 0.81 0.89
CA GLY A 26 -16.11 1.74 1.99
C GLY A 26 -15.87 1.17 3.40
N GLU A 27 -15.44 -0.09 3.52
CA GLU A 27 -15.10 -0.69 4.81
C GLU A 27 -13.63 -0.47 5.17
N VAL A 28 -13.39 -0.26 6.47
CA VAL A 28 -12.05 -0.27 7.08
C VAL A 28 -11.98 -1.44 8.05
N ILE A 29 -11.05 -2.37 7.80
CA ILE A 29 -10.86 -3.56 8.64
C ILE A 29 -9.49 -3.53 9.29
N GLY A 30 -9.43 -3.68 10.61
CA GLY A 30 -8.20 -3.82 11.38
C GLY A 30 -7.80 -5.29 11.56
N LEU A 31 -6.61 -5.67 11.10
CA LEU A 31 -6.01 -6.97 11.38
C LEU A 31 -5.17 -6.88 12.66
N LEU A 32 -5.75 -7.30 13.79
CA LEU A 32 -5.14 -7.20 15.11
C LEU A 32 -4.49 -8.52 15.54
N GLY A 33 -3.45 -8.42 16.35
CA GLY A 33 -2.77 -9.57 16.92
C GLY A 33 -1.37 -9.23 17.43
N PRO A 34 -0.77 -10.09 18.27
CA PRO A 34 0.59 -9.88 18.80
C PRO A 34 1.65 -9.93 17.69
N ASN A 35 2.88 -9.52 18.04
CA ASN A 35 4.02 -9.67 17.14
C ASN A 35 4.24 -11.15 16.81
N GLY A 36 4.52 -11.44 15.53
CA GLY A 36 4.67 -12.82 15.04
C GLY A 36 3.35 -13.56 14.77
N ALA A 37 2.18 -12.94 14.95
CA ALA A 37 0.88 -13.57 14.64
C ALA A 37 0.61 -13.79 13.13
N GLY A 38 1.51 -13.36 12.25
CA GLY A 38 1.35 -13.54 10.81
C GLY A 38 0.63 -12.40 10.09
N LYS A 39 0.43 -11.24 10.73
CA LYS A 39 -0.22 -10.07 10.13
C LYS A 39 0.46 -9.64 8.81
N THR A 40 1.72 -9.27 8.88
CA THR A 40 2.53 -8.87 7.70
C THR A 40 2.61 -10.00 6.66
N THR A 41 2.72 -11.26 7.10
CA THR A 41 2.69 -12.41 6.19
C THR A 41 1.37 -12.50 5.44
N THR A 42 0.25 -12.22 6.12
CA THR A 42 -1.08 -12.17 5.48
C THR A 42 -1.16 -11.04 4.44
N PHE A 43 -0.68 -9.83 4.77
CA PHE A 43 -0.56 -8.74 3.81
C PHE A 43 0.31 -9.14 2.60
N TYR A 44 1.46 -9.75 2.83
CA TYR A 44 2.36 -10.19 1.75
C TYR A 44 1.71 -11.23 0.83
N MET A 45 0.88 -12.12 1.36
CA MET A 45 0.08 -13.04 0.52
C MET A 45 -0.94 -12.27 -0.31
N ILE A 46 -1.67 -11.30 0.30
CA ILE A 46 -2.71 -10.52 -0.39
C ILE A 46 -2.11 -9.64 -1.48
N VAL A 47 -0.97 -9.00 -1.25
CA VAL A 47 -0.31 -8.17 -2.28
C VAL A 47 0.50 -8.99 -3.28
N GLY A 48 0.75 -10.27 -3.02
CA GLY A 48 1.47 -11.18 -3.93
C GLY A 48 2.98 -11.12 -3.83
N LEU A 49 3.53 -10.61 -2.72
CA LEU A 49 4.96 -10.68 -2.39
C LEU A 49 5.41 -12.10 -2.07
N ILE A 50 4.53 -12.87 -1.43
CA ILE A 50 4.76 -14.29 -1.15
C ILE A 50 3.60 -15.14 -1.64
N LYS A 51 3.90 -16.37 -2.08
CA LYS A 51 2.87 -17.33 -2.46
C LYS A 51 2.26 -17.94 -1.19
N LEU A 52 0.93 -18.09 -1.19
CA LEU A 52 0.23 -18.91 -0.19
C LEU A 52 0.43 -20.39 -0.49
N ASP A 53 0.33 -21.22 0.53
CA ASP A 53 0.42 -22.69 0.38
C ASP A 53 -0.95 -23.30 0.10
N SER A 54 -2.02 -22.69 0.60
CA SER A 54 -3.41 -23.00 0.25
C SER A 54 -4.34 -21.84 0.56
N GLY A 55 -5.54 -21.89 0.01
CA GLY A 55 -6.56 -20.84 0.09
C GLY A 55 -6.73 -20.10 -1.24
N SER A 56 -7.55 -19.04 -1.25
CA SER A 56 -7.79 -18.22 -2.43
C SER A 56 -7.94 -16.74 -2.07
N ILE A 57 -7.64 -15.88 -3.03
CA ILE A 57 -7.78 -14.42 -2.94
C ILE A 57 -8.56 -13.96 -4.16
N LEU A 58 -9.70 -13.30 -3.92
CA LEU A 58 -10.59 -12.82 -4.97
C LEU A 58 -10.81 -11.30 -4.84
N ILE A 59 -10.92 -10.63 -5.98
CA ILE A 59 -11.40 -9.24 -6.08
C ILE A 59 -12.57 -9.22 -7.06
N ASP A 60 -13.74 -8.76 -6.60
CA ASP A 60 -14.96 -8.70 -7.42
C ASP A 60 -15.21 -10.04 -8.15
N ASP A 61 -15.10 -11.16 -7.40
CA ASP A 61 -15.22 -12.55 -7.87
C ASP A 61 -14.13 -13.05 -8.85
N VAL A 62 -13.15 -12.22 -9.18
CA VAL A 62 -12.00 -12.62 -9.98
C VAL A 62 -10.92 -13.21 -9.08
N ASP A 63 -10.52 -14.45 -9.34
CA ASP A 63 -9.43 -15.11 -8.61
C ASP A 63 -8.06 -14.55 -9.02
N ILE A 64 -7.40 -13.90 -8.07
CA ILE A 64 -6.05 -13.33 -8.23
C ILE A 64 -4.99 -14.11 -7.45
N THR A 65 -5.30 -15.28 -6.95
CA THR A 65 -4.44 -16.10 -6.07
C THR A 65 -3.04 -16.30 -6.64
N SER A 66 -2.95 -16.65 -7.92
CA SER A 66 -1.69 -16.89 -8.63
C SER A 66 -1.13 -15.65 -9.35
N THR A 67 -1.85 -14.53 -9.31
CA THR A 67 -1.44 -13.29 -9.99
C THR A 67 -0.21 -12.70 -9.30
N PRO A 68 0.88 -12.42 -10.04
CA PRO A 68 2.09 -11.85 -9.47
C PRO A 68 1.87 -10.39 -9.02
N ILE A 69 2.69 -9.93 -8.07
CA ILE A 69 2.57 -8.60 -7.45
C ILE A 69 2.43 -7.46 -8.48
N HIS A 70 3.27 -7.46 -9.53
CA HIS A 70 3.29 -6.40 -10.56
C HIS A 70 2.03 -6.33 -11.42
N LYS A 71 1.12 -7.31 -11.31
CA LYS A 71 -0.19 -7.30 -11.97
C LYS A 71 -1.35 -7.06 -11.01
N ARG A 72 -1.13 -7.19 -9.70
CA ARG A 72 -2.23 -7.01 -8.72
C ARG A 72 -2.69 -5.57 -8.61
N PHE A 73 -1.84 -4.58 -8.93
CA PHE A 73 -2.26 -3.19 -9.00
C PHE A 73 -3.34 -2.95 -10.06
N GLU A 74 -3.34 -3.72 -11.17
CA GLU A 74 -4.36 -3.63 -12.23
C GLU A 74 -5.75 -4.02 -11.72
N TYR A 75 -5.81 -4.83 -10.67
CA TYR A 75 -7.05 -5.19 -9.95
C TYR A 75 -7.39 -4.19 -8.83
N GLY A 76 -6.59 -3.15 -8.68
CA GLY A 76 -6.83 -2.07 -7.73
C GLY A 76 -6.30 -2.32 -6.32
N ILE A 77 -5.30 -3.20 -6.13
CA ILE A 77 -4.61 -3.36 -4.85
C ILE A 77 -3.44 -2.38 -4.78
N SER A 78 -3.36 -1.61 -3.70
CA SER A 78 -2.17 -0.86 -3.31
C SER A 78 -1.70 -1.27 -1.92
N TYR A 79 -0.41 -1.11 -1.65
CA TYR A 79 0.21 -1.50 -0.40
C TYR A 79 1.18 -0.44 0.11
N LEU A 80 1.00 -0.06 1.37
CA LEU A 80 1.91 0.81 2.10
C LEU A 80 2.65 -0.03 3.15
N PRO A 81 3.92 -0.36 2.94
CA PRO A 81 4.70 -1.16 3.88
C PRO A 81 5.01 -0.40 5.17
N GLN A 82 5.36 -1.16 6.22
CA GLN A 82 5.87 -0.62 7.48
C GLN A 82 7.20 0.11 7.28
N GLU A 83 8.11 -0.50 6.50
CA GLU A 83 9.41 0.11 6.21
C GLU A 83 9.33 1.19 5.14
N PRO A 84 10.22 2.19 5.17
CA PRO A 84 10.26 3.25 4.17
C PRO A 84 10.42 2.69 2.75
N SER A 85 9.51 3.08 1.87
CA SER A 85 9.48 2.62 0.47
C SER A 85 9.79 3.72 -0.55
N ILE A 86 10.16 4.93 -0.07
CA ILE A 86 10.44 6.07 -0.94
C ILE A 86 11.62 5.82 -1.88
N PHE A 87 11.54 6.30 -3.11
CA PHE A 87 12.67 6.34 -4.04
C PHE A 87 13.63 7.46 -3.60
N ARG A 88 14.71 7.08 -2.92
CA ARG A 88 15.59 7.97 -2.16
C ARG A 88 16.22 9.09 -3.00
N ASN A 89 16.61 8.79 -4.23
CA ASN A 89 17.29 9.71 -5.15
C ASN A 89 16.33 10.46 -6.10
N MET A 90 15.03 10.36 -5.86
CA MET A 90 14.00 11.10 -6.59
C MET A 90 13.39 12.15 -5.68
N THR A 91 12.97 13.27 -6.25
CA THR A 91 12.23 14.30 -5.50
C THR A 91 10.88 13.76 -5.01
N ALA A 92 10.25 14.45 -4.06
CA ALA A 92 8.92 14.12 -3.57
C ALA A 92 7.91 14.05 -4.73
N VAL A 93 7.92 15.04 -5.62
CA VAL A 93 7.03 15.08 -6.78
C VAL A 93 7.33 13.95 -7.77
N ASP A 94 8.59 13.63 -8.02
CA ASP A 94 8.96 12.58 -8.97
C ASP A 94 8.63 11.18 -8.43
N ASN A 95 8.64 10.98 -7.13
CA ASN A 95 8.16 9.77 -6.48
C ASN A 95 6.69 9.46 -6.85
N ILE A 96 5.83 10.49 -6.88
CA ILE A 96 4.41 10.33 -7.22
C ILE A 96 4.24 10.18 -8.73
N LYS A 97 4.93 11.01 -9.53
CA LYS A 97 4.90 10.94 -10.99
C LYS A 97 5.32 9.57 -11.51
N ALA A 98 6.36 8.96 -10.93
CA ALA A 98 6.83 7.64 -11.34
C ALA A 98 5.73 6.58 -11.32
N ILE A 99 4.82 6.65 -10.34
CA ILE A 99 3.67 5.75 -10.26
C ILE A 99 2.59 6.12 -11.29
N LEU A 100 2.28 7.39 -11.45
CA LEU A 100 1.31 7.85 -12.44
C LEU A 100 1.72 7.48 -13.88
N GLU A 101 3.03 7.46 -14.16
CA GLU A 101 3.54 7.06 -15.48
C GLU A 101 3.39 5.57 -15.79
N THR A 102 3.17 4.72 -14.77
CA THR A 102 2.90 3.28 -15.00
C THR A 102 1.52 3.03 -15.60
N ASP A 103 0.58 3.95 -15.45
CA ASP A 103 -0.75 3.83 -16.05
C ASP A 103 -0.79 4.51 -17.43
N ASN A 104 -0.79 3.67 -18.46
CA ASN A 104 -0.87 4.12 -19.86
C ASN A 104 -2.30 4.52 -20.29
N LYS A 105 -3.31 4.30 -19.46
CA LYS A 105 -4.71 4.67 -19.76
C LYS A 105 -4.99 6.13 -19.44
N LEU A 106 -4.21 6.70 -18.51
CA LEU A 106 -4.35 8.09 -18.09
C LEU A 106 -3.68 9.02 -19.12
N THR A 107 -4.41 10.05 -19.54
CA THR A 107 -3.85 11.14 -20.32
C THR A 107 -2.92 12.00 -19.46
N LYS A 108 -2.05 12.79 -20.09
CA LYS A 108 -1.15 13.72 -19.41
C LYS A 108 -1.91 14.71 -18.50
N ASN A 109 -3.06 15.19 -18.96
CA ASN A 109 -3.89 16.13 -18.17
C ASN A 109 -4.48 15.44 -16.93
N GLU A 110 -4.98 14.21 -17.06
CA GLU A 110 -5.48 13.45 -15.91
C GLU A 110 -4.39 13.17 -14.89
N LYS A 111 -3.19 12.79 -15.34
CA LYS A 111 -2.02 12.59 -14.46
C LYS A 111 -1.68 13.88 -13.69
N ASN A 112 -1.67 15.02 -14.37
CA ASN A 112 -1.39 16.32 -13.73
C ASN A 112 -2.49 16.68 -12.71
N ASN A 113 -3.76 16.50 -13.03
CA ASN A 113 -4.86 16.78 -12.12
C ASN A 113 -4.80 15.90 -10.85
N ILE A 114 -4.48 14.60 -11.02
CA ILE A 114 -4.30 13.68 -9.87
C ILE A 114 -3.10 14.13 -9.03
N LEU A 115 -2.00 14.51 -9.67
CA LEU A 115 -0.81 15.00 -8.98
C LEU A 115 -1.11 16.24 -8.14
N ASP A 116 -1.78 17.24 -8.73
CA ASP A 116 -2.13 18.50 -8.05
C ASP A 116 -3.08 18.27 -6.86
N ASP A 117 -4.05 17.36 -7.02
CA ASP A 117 -4.94 16.94 -5.94
C ASP A 117 -4.17 16.31 -4.77
N LEU A 118 -3.26 15.37 -5.07
CA LEU A 118 -2.43 14.72 -4.06
C LEU A 118 -1.49 15.71 -3.36
N ILE A 119 -0.87 16.64 -4.11
CA ILE A 119 -0.01 17.69 -3.55
C ILE A 119 -0.80 18.54 -2.55
N THR A 120 -2.02 18.88 -2.89
CA THR A 120 -2.88 19.72 -2.04
C THR A 120 -3.36 18.93 -0.82
N LYS A 121 -3.86 17.71 -1.03
CA LYS A 121 -4.45 16.87 0.01
C LYS A 121 -3.44 16.48 1.10
N PHE A 122 -2.19 16.22 0.72
CA PHE A 122 -1.13 15.81 1.64
C PHE A 122 -0.18 16.94 2.04
N ASP A 123 -0.49 18.20 1.72
CA ASP A 123 0.33 19.39 2.01
C ASP A 123 1.81 19.23 1.62
N LEU A 124 2.04 18.78 0.37
CA LEU A 124 3.39 18.47 -0.11
C LEU A 124 4.13 19.71 -0.66
N LYS A 125 3.47 20.84 -0.84
CA LYS A 125 4.00 22.01 -1.57
C LYS A 125 5.37 22.48 -1.07
N ARG A 126 5.61 22.39 0.25
CA ARG A 126 6.83 22.91 0.88
C ARG A 126 8.10 22.12 0.53
N PHE A 127 7.95 20.85 0.17
CA PHE A 127 9.07 19.93 -0.05
C PHE A 127 8.98 19.15 -1.37
N LEU A 128 8.20 19.62 -2.35
CA LEU A 128 8.03 18.96 -3.65
C LEU A 128 9.32 18.61 -4.35
N ASN A 129 10.31 19.52 -4.30
CA ASN A 129 11.60 19.38 -4.97
C ASN A 129 12.69 18.79 -4.04
N THR A 130 12.34 18.40 -2.81
CA THR A 130 13.27 17.78 -1.87
C THR A 130 13.43 16.29 -2.22
N GLU A 131 14.66 15.82 -2.25
CA GLU A 131 14.94 14.40 -2.50
C GLU A 131 14.44 13.52 -1.34
N GLY A 132 13.96 12.32 -1.66
CA GLY A 132 13.39 11.39 -0.70
C GLY A 132 14.30 11.07 0.50
N MET A 133 15.64 11.08 0.28
CA MET A 133 16.62 10.86 1.34
C MET A 133 16.72 12.03 2.35
N GLN A 134 16.32 13.22 1.96
CA GLN A 134 16.39 14.45 2.76
C GLN A 134 15.08 14.76 3.50
N LEU A 135 14.00 14.07 3.18
CA LEU A 135 12.70 14.26 3.83
C LEU A 135 12.74 13.77 5.28
N SER A 136 12.09 14.52 6.16
CA SER A 136 11.78 14.05 7.52
C SER A 136 10.91 12.79 7.50
N GLY A 137 10.77 12.09 8.62
CA GLY A 137 9.94 10.89 8.72
C GLY A 137 8.48 11.15 8.33
N GLY A 138 7.88 12.23 8.82
CA GLY A 138 6.50 12.62 8.51
C GLY A 138 6.31 13.04 7.05
N GLU A 139 7.21 13.91 6.52
CA GLU A 139 7.16 14.32 5.11
C GLU A 139 7.30 13.12 4.17
N ARG A 140 8.24 12.24 4.45
CA ARG A 140 8.43 11.01 3.69
C ARG A 140 7.16 10.15 3.69
N ARG A 141 6.53 9.96 4.86
CA ARG A 141 5.30 9.17 4.97
C ARG A 141 4.15 9.76 4.20
N ARG A 142 3.98 11.09 4.20
CA ARG A 142 2.98 11.78 3.37
C ARG A 142 3.19 11.49 1.87
N VAL A 143 4.43 11.53 1.39
CA VAL A 143 4.75 11.19 -0.01
C VAL A 143 4.46 9.73 -0.32
N GLU A 144 4.80 8.80 0.58
CA GLU A 144 4.53 7.37 0.41
C GLU A 144 3.03 7.06 0.36
N ILE A 145 2.23 7.73 1.20
CA ILE A 145 0.76 7.59 1.19
C ILE A 145 0.19 8.18 -0.10
N ALA A 146 0.60 9.40 -0.49
CA ALA A 146 0.19 10.02 -1.75
C ALA A 146 0.51 9.10 -2.94
N ARG A 147 1.69 8.51 -2.96
CA ARG A 147 2.11 7.55 -3.97
C ARG A 147 1.25 6.29 -3.99
N ALA A 148 0.91 5.74 -2.82
CA ALA A 148 0.04 4.57 -2.71
C ALA A 148 -1.38 4.82 -3.22
N LEU A 149 -1.85 6.07 -3.15
CA LEU A 149 -3.17 6.50 -3.61
C LEU A 149 -3.18 7.00 -5.07
N ALA A 150 -2.03 7.22 -5.70
CA ALA A 150 -1.92 7.87 -7.02
C ALA A 150 -2.76 7.19 -8.11
N LEU A 151 -2.86 5.86 -8.11
CA LEU A 151 -3.67 5.11 -9.07
C LEU A 151 -5.09 4.80 -8.59
N LYS A 152 -5.58 5.51 -7.56
CA LYS A 152 -6.94 5.37 -7.02
C LYS A 152 -7.30 3.89 -6.75
N PRO A 153 -6.57 3.20 -5.88
CA PRO A 153 -6.78 1.77 -5.65
C PRO A 153 -8.18 1.51 -5.07
N LYS A 154 -8.75 0.33 -5.41
CA LYS A 154 -9.98 -0.17 -4.79
C LYS A 154 -9.76 -0.60 -3.34
N PHE A 155 -8.57 -1.17 -3.06
CA PHE A 155 -8.17 -1.66 -1.75
C PHE A 155 -6.76 -1.17 -1.43
N LEU A 156 -6.64 -0.49 -0.30
CA LEU A 156 -5.37 -0.02 0.24
C LEU A 156 -5.03 -0.85 1.49
N LEU A 157 -3.90 -1.55 1.45
CA LEU A 157 -3.38 -2.29 2.59
C LEU A 157 -2.32 -1.45 3.29
N LEU A 158 -2.51 -1.20 4.58
CA LEU A 158 -1.62 -0.38 5.42
C LEU A 158 -0.99 -1.28 6.50
N ASP A 159 0.31 -1.52 6.41
CA ASP A 159 1.03 -2.32 7.42
C ASP A 159 1.74 -1.35 8.39
N GLU A 160 1.18 -1.24 9.60
CA GLU A 160 1.64 -0.32 10.64
C GLU A 160 1.93 1.11 10.11
N PRO A 161 0.93 1.80 9.52
CA PRO A 161 1.13 3.01 8.72
C PRO A 161 1.79 4.18 9.47
N PHE A 162 1.76 4.15 10.80
CA PHE A 162 2.31 5.20 11.67
C PHE A 162 3.53 4.74 12.47
N ALA A 163 4.07 3.56 12.21
CA ALA A 163 5.25 3.07 12.91
C ALA A 163 6.46 3.98 12.64
N GLY A 164 7.14 4.39 13.71
CA GLY A 164 8.33 5.23 13.61
C GLY A 164 8.09 6.69 13.23
N ILE A 165 6.86 7.15 13.23
CA ILE A 165 6.50 8.55 13.04
C ILE A 165 6.27 9.18 14.42
N ASP A 166 6.70 10.45 14.59
CA ASP A 166 6.43 11.18 15.81
C ASP A 166 4.93 11.44 15.99
N PRO A 167 4.42 11.49 17.26
CA PRO A 167 2.99 11.60 17.53
C PRO A 167 2.31 12.83 16.92
N LEU A 168 3.01 13.96 16.78
CA LEU A 168 2.44 15.17 16.19
C LEU A 168 2.23 14.99 14.68
N SER A 169 3.23 14.43 13.99
CA SER A 169 3.09 14.12 12.56
C SER A 169 2.01 13.06 12.28
N VAL A 170 1.73 12.17 13.22
CA VAL A 170 0.62 11.20 13.08
C VAL A 170 -0.73 11.91 13.04
N ILE A 171 -0.96 12.89 13.92
CA ILE A 171 -2.20 13.67 13.95
C ILE A 171 -2.39 14.39 12.62
N ASP A 172 -1.35 15.08 12.12
CA ASP A 172 -1.38 15.79 10.85
C ASP A 172 -1.66 14.92 9.62
N ILE A 173 -1.33 13.62 9.69
CA ILE A 173 -1.58 12.67 8.58
C ILE A 173 -3.01 12.09 8.65
N GLN A 174 -3.61 12.05 9.85
CA GLN A 174 -4.96 11.51 10.05
C GLN A 174 -6.09 12.47 9.69
N GLU A 175 -5.84 13.77 9.70
CA GLU A 175 -6.76 14.82 9.26
C GLU A 175 -6.79 14.94 7.72
#